data_7a32aa1497bfd4786aa71b3f1c11a551
#
_entry.id   7a32aa1497bfd4786aa71b3f1c11a551
#
_cell.length_a   1.000
_cell.length_b   1.000
_cell.length_c   1.000
_cell.angle_alpha   90.00
_cell.angle_beta   90.00
_cell.angle_gamma   90.00
#
_symmetry.space_group_name_H-M   'P 1'
#
loop_
_entity.id
_entity.type
_entity.pdbx_description
1 polymer ?
#
loop_
_entity_poly.entity_id
_entity_poly.type
_entity_poly.pdbx_seq_one_letter_code
_entity_poly.pdbx_strand_id
1 'polypeptide(L)'
;MNLDKLVEARVTAKTKNEKRMKPAVVNTPADTQVEIVRSFDAPVNSVWKPFTDADLVRQWMLGPPGWSMPVCEMDFRVGGKYENVFRNEAGASEIAIVGNFREIETYNKIVQDEKHLIGNSADDASQETVITITFQETGLGTTVTTLIEYASIEARDEALATGMGAAMEMGYCRIDELLAD
;
A
#
# COMPACT_ATOMS: atom_id res chain seq x y z
N MET A 1 -20.50 -33.57 17.25
CA MET A 1 -19.83 -32.89 16.12
C MET A 1 -18.41 -33.43 16.07
N ASN A 2 -18.03 -34.09 14.96
CA ASN A 2 -16.79 -34.87 14.88
C ASN A 2 -15.57 -33.94 14.71
N LEU A 3 -14.56 -34.09 15.56
CA LEU A 3 -13.32 -33.26 15.55
C LEU A 3 -12.62 -33.31 14.20
N ASP A 4 -12.64 -34.46 13.52
CA ASP A 4 -12.03 -34.65 12.20
C ASP A 4 -12.65 -33.76 11.12
N LYS A 5 -13.97 -33.59 11.14
CA LYS A 5 -14.67 -32.69 10.21
C LYS A 5 -14.35 -31.21 10.45
N LEU A 6 -14.07 -30.81 11.69
CA LEU A 6 -13.63 -29.46 12.02
C LEU A 6 -12.19 -29.19 11.58
N VAL A 7 -11.31 -30.18 11.69
CA VAL A 7 -9.92 -30.08 11.21
C VAL A 7 -9.90 -30.05 9.69
N GLU A 8 -10.66 -30.93 9.02
CA GLU A 8 -10.78 -30.94 7.56
C GLU A 8 -11.36 -29.60 7.02
N ALA A 9 -12.42 -29.07 7.67
CA ALA A 9 -13.00 -27.79 7.28
C ALA A 9 -12.02 -26.61 7.45
N ARG A 10 -11.21 -26.61 8.53
CA ARG A 10 -10.16 -25.60 8.75
C ARG A 10 -9.00 -25.72 7.77
N VAL A 11 -8.57 -26.95 7.48
CA VAL A 11 -7.52 -27.21 6.48
C VAL A 11 -8.00 -26.82 5.09
N THR A 12 -9.24 -27.18 4.72
CA THR A 12 -9.84 -26.82 3.41
C THR A 12 -10.04 -25.32 3.28
N ALA A 13 -10.47 -24.63 4.35
CA ALA A 13 -10.60 -23.17 4.37
C ALA A 13 -9.24 -22.49 4.26
N LYS A 14 -8.22 -22.97 4.98
CA LYS A 14 -6.84 -22.44 4.91
C LYS A 14 -6.26 -22.65 3.52
N THR A 15 -6.40 -23.85 2.94
CA THR A 15 -5.91 -24.17 1.58
C THR A 15 -6.66 -23.40 0.49
N LYS A 16 -7.96 -23.13 0.69
CA LYS A 16 -8.78 -22.33 -0.22
C LYS A 16 -8.40 -20.85 -0.16
N ASN A 17 -8.03 -20.35 1.02
CA ASN A 17 -7.55 -18.98 1.22
C ASN A 17 -6.13 -18.79 0.63
N GLU A 18 -5.22 -19.75 0.86
CA GLU A 18 -3.87 -19.75 0.26
C GLU A 18 -3.90 -19.83 -1.28
N LYS A 19 -4.90 -20.48 -1.86
CA LYS A 19 -5.06 -20.63 -3.31
C LYS A 19 -5.62 -19.39 -4.00
N ARG A 20 -6.21 -18.44 -3.25
CA ARG A 20 -6.82 -17.19 -3.74
C ARG A 20 -5.89 -15.98 -3.62
N MET A 21 -4.92 -16.00 -2.73
CA MET A 21 -3.98 -14.90 -2.54
C MET A 21 -2.92 -14.96 -3.63
N LYS A 22 -3.07 -14.12 -4.65
CA LYS A 22 -2.00 -13.87 -5.63
C LYS A 22 -1.14 -12.75 -5.06
N PRO A 23 0.16 -12.97 -4.79
CA PRO A 23 1.04 -11.90 -4.33
C PRO A 23 1.08 -10.76 -5.34
N ALA A 24 1.45 -9.58 -4.87
CA ALA A 24 1.63 -8.42 -5.72
C ALA A 24 2.67 -8.71 -6.81
N VAL A 25 2.37 -8.27 -8.03
CA VAL A 25 3.28 -8.34 -9.17
C VAL A 25 3.91 -6.98 -9.34
N VAL A 26 5.24 -6.93 -9.43
CA VAL A 26 6.00 -5.70 -9.66
C VAL A 26 6.54 -5.69 -11.08
N ASN A 27 6.21 -4.66 -11.84
CA ASN A 27 6.63 -4.45 -13.23
C ASN A 27 7.35 -3.09 -13.36
N THR A 28 8.11 -2.93 -14.44
CA THR A 28 8.70 -1.66 -14.85
C THR A 28 8.22 -1.32 -16.27
N PRO A 29 7.01 -0.75 -16.43
CA PRO A 29 6.40 -0.56 -17.75
C PRO A 29 7.10 0.52 -18.58
N ALA A 30 7.84 1.43 -17.94
CA ALA A 30 8.71 2.42 -18.57
C ALA A 30 9.98 2.67 -17.73
N ASP A 31 10.93 3.37 -18.30
CA ASP A 31 12.27 3.58 -17.71
C ASP A 31 12.24 4.20 -16.31
N THR A 32 11.29 5.09 -16.05
CA THR A 32 11.13 5.79 -14.75
C THR A 32 9.95 5.31 -13.94
N GLN A 33 9.31 4.20 -14.31
CA GLN A 33 8.07 3.73 -13.69
C GLN A 33 8.25 2.41 -12.96
N VAL A 34 7.53 2.28 -11.85
CA VAL A 34 7.26 1.00 -11.18
C VAL A 34 5.75 0.83 -11.09
N GLU A 35 5.26 -0.32 -11.53
CA GLU A 35 3.87 -0.71 -11.42
C GLU A 35 3.74 -1.89 -10.45
N ILE A 36 2.83 -1.79 -9.49
CA ILE A 36 2.52 -2.85 -8.54
C ILE A 36 1.05 -3.21 -8.69
N VAL A 37 0.77 -4.44 -9.06
CA VAL A 37 -0.58 -4.95 -9.29
C VAL A 37 -0.94 -5.98 -8.23
N ARG A 38 -2.06 -5.79 -7.54
CA ARG A 38 -2.56 -6.68 -6.49
C ARG A 38 -4.08 -6.87 -6.60
N SER A 39 -4.53 -8.11 -6.53
CA SER A 39 -5.97 -8.43 -6.51
C SER A 39 -6.42 -8.78 -5.10
N PHE A 40 -7.58 -8.21 -4.71
CA PHE A 40 -8.26 -8.44 -3.44
C PHE A 40 -9.59 -9.15 -3.67
N ASP A 41 -9.95 -10.08 -2.80
CA ASP A 41 -11.19 -10.86 -2.90
C ASP A 41 -12.36 -10.14 -2.20
N ALA A 42 -12.56 -8.89 -2.57
CA ALA A 42 -13.60 -8.02 -2.02
C ALA A 42 -14.08 -6.99 -3.06
N PRO A 43 -15.31 -6.49 -2.94
CA PRO A 43 -15.84 -5.47 -3.85
C PRO A 43 -15.08 -4.15 -3.70
N VAL A 44 -15.09 -3.34 -4.75
CA VAL A 44 -14.29 -2.12 -4.85
C VAL A 44 -14.54 -1.12 -3.72
N ASN A 45 -15.77 -0.97 -3.27
CA ASN A 45 -16.12 -0.08 -2.16
C ASN A 45 -15.49 -0.51 -0.82
N SER A 46 -15.27 -1.80 -0.61
CA SER A 46 -14.58 -2.33 0.58
C SER A 46 -13.07 -2.14 0.45
N VAL A 47 -12.50 -2.41 -0.73
CA VAL A 47 -11.05 -2.23 -0.99
C VAL A 47 -10.65 -0.76 -0.99
N TRP A 48 -11.52 0.14 -1.38
CA TRP A 48 -11.29 1.59 -1.38
C TRP A 48 -11.01 2.16 0.03
N LYS A 49 -11.72 1.67 1.04
CA LYS A 49 -11.64 2.20 2.42
C LYS A 49 -10.23 2.14 3.01
N PRO A 50 -9.49 1.02 2.97
CA PRO A 50 -8.12 0.97 3.46
C PRO A 50 -7.17 2.01 2.85
N PHE A 51 -7.46 2.53 1.66
CA PHE A 51 -6.63 3.53 1.00
C PHE A 51 -7.04 4.98 1.30
N THR A 52 -8.23 5.20 1.86
CA THR A 52 -8.85 6.53 1.96
C THR A 52 -9.26 6.94 3.37
N ASP A 53 -9.17 6.03 4.31
CA ASP A 53 -9.45 6.24 5.73
C ASP A 53 -8.14 6.17 6.52
N ALA A 54 -7.76 7.26 7.18
CA ALA A 54 -6.49 7.36 7.92
C ALA A 54 -6.35 6.30 9.02
N ASP A 55 -7.45 5.94 9.69
CA ASP A 55 -7.43 4.91 10.74
C ASP A 55 -7.19 3.51 10.17
N LEU A 56 -7.61 3.26 8.93
CA LEU A 56 -7.32 2.02 8.22
C LEU A 56 -5.91 2.06 7.60
N VAL A 57 -5.50 3.17 6.97
CA VAL A 57 -4.13 3.35 6.45
C VAL A 57 -3.10 3.03 7.52
N ARG A 58 -3.28 3.53 8.72
CA ARG A 58 -2.41 3.30 9.88
C ARG A 58 -2.27 1.82 10.26
N GLN A 59 -3.20 0.96 9.89
CA GLN A 59 -3.20 -0.45 10.24
C GLN A 59 -2.46 -1.31 9.21
N TRP A 60 -2.41 -0.91 7.95
CA TRP A 60 -1.79 -1.73 6.93
C TRP A 60 -0.49 -1.15 6.35
N MET A 61 -0.40 0.18 6.21
CA MET A 61 0.79 0.84 5.66
C MET A 61 1.87 0.97 6.74
N LEU A 62 2.22 -0.14 7.35
CA LEU A 62 3.31 -0.23 8.32
C LEU A 62 4.57 -0.70 7.60
N GLY A 63 5.72 -0.20 7.98
CA GLY A 63 7.01 -0.72 7.54
C GLY A 63 7.23 -2.20 7.94
N PRO A 64 8.46 -2.68 7.81
CA PRO A 64 8.84 -4.01 8.30
C PRO A 64 8.57 -4.18 9.81
N PRO A 65 8.63 -5.40 10.36
CA PRO A 65 8.51 -5.62 11.79
C PRO A 65 9.45 -4.70 12.60
N GLY A 66 8.95 -4.10 13.68
CA GLY A 66 9.66 -3.11 14.48
C GLY A 66 9.52 -1.66 14.01
N TRP A 67 8.62 -1.41 13.06
CA TRP A 67 8.21 -0.07 12.66
C TRP A 67 6.78 0.21 13.09
N SER A 68 6.50 1.46 13.42
CA SER A 68 5.16 1.98 13.73
C SER A 68 4.86 3.22 12.89
N MET A 69 3.59 3.61 12.82
CA MET A 69 3.13 4.85 12.18
C MET A 69 2.49 5.77 13.24
N PRO A 70 3.30 6.56 13.98
CA PRO A 70 2.77 7.46 15.01
C PRO A 70 1.91 8.60 14.46
N VAL A 71 2.18 9.03 13.22
CA VAL A 71 1.38 10.05 12.52
C VAL A 71 0.83 9.46 11.23
N CYS A 72 -0.46 9.64 11.00
CA CYS A 72 -1.15 9.38 9.74
C CYS A 72 -2.28 10.41 9.65
N GLU A 73 -2.00 11.49 8.97
CA GLU A 73 -2.93 12.61 8.78
C GLU A 73 -3.27 12.73 7.30
N MET A 74 -4.56 12.81 6.98
CA MET A 74 -5.03 12.88 5.61
C MET A 74 -6.21 13.85 5.52
N ASP A 75 -6.07 14.89 4.70
CA ASP A 75 -7.19 15.69 4.20
C ASP A 75 -7.61 15.14 2.83
N PHE A 76 -8.40 14.04 2.85
CA PHE A 76 -8.74 13.26 1.66
C PHE A 76 -9.71 13.98 0.74
N ARG A 77 -9.21 15.00 0.03
CA ARG A 77 -9.89 15.75 -1.04
C ARG A 77 -8.87 16.24 -2.06
N VAL A 78 -9.32 16.58 -3.25
CA VAL A 78 -8.45 17.20 -4.25
C VAL A 78 -7.83 18.48 -3.69
N GLY A 79 -6.51 18.60 -3.76
CA GLY A 79 -5.71 19.67 -3.17
C GLY A 79 -5.46 19.52 -1.66
N GLY A 80 -6.03 18.52 -1.01
CA GLY A 80 -5.73 18.20 0.39
C GLY A 80 -4.36 17.56 0.55
N LYS A 81 -3.80 17.67 1.75
CA LYS A 81 -2.46 17.17 2.11
C LYS A 81 -2.56 15.89 2.91
N TYR A 82 -1.48 15.12 2.88
CA TYR A 82 -1.29 14.01 3.81
C TYR A 82 0.13 13.98 4.36
N GLU A 83 0.25 13.42 5.57
CA GLU A 83 1.52 13.16 6.24
C GLU A 83 1.47 11.83 6.97
N ASN A 84 2.40 10.94 6.63
CA ASN A 84 2.59 9.66 7.27
C ASN A 84 3.99 9.58 7.85
N VAL A 85 4.12 9.46 9.16
CA VAL A 85 5.42 9.35 9.83
C VAL A 85 5.63 7.91 10.28
N PHE A 86 6.71 7.31 9.84
CA PHE A 86 7.15 5.99 10.22
C PHE A 86 8.31 6.08 11.19
N ARG A 87 8.26 5.33 12.27
CA ARG A 87 9.31 5.30 13.29
C ARG A 87 9.76 3.86 13.55
N ASN A 88 11.08 3.65 13.54
CA ASN A 88 11.66 2.41 13.98
C ASN A 88 11.65 2.35 15.52
N GLU A 89 11.08 1.29 16.10
CA GLU A 89 10.99 1.11 17.56
C GLU A 89 12.35 0.97 18.24
N ALA A 90 13.39 0.54 17.51
CA ALA A 90 14.77 0.57 18.00
C ALA A 90 15.36 1.99 18.16
N GLY A 91 14.59 3.02 17.81
CA GLY A 91 14.77 4.40 18.28
C GLY A 91 15.68 5.28 17.44
N ALA A 92 16.15 4.85 16.26
CA ALA A 92 17.17 5.63 15.53
C ALA A 92 16.71 6.25 14.20
N SER A 93 15.58 5.84 13.64
CA SER A 93 15.19 6.30 12.31
C SER A 93 13.73 6.70 12.27
N GLU A 94 13.47 7.88 11.71
CA GLU A 94 12.15 8.39 11.40
C GLU A 94 12.12 8.79 9.93
N ILE A 95 11.06 8.41 9.23
CA ILE A 95 10.81 8.75 7.83
C ILE A 95 9.42 9.34 7.75
N ALA A 96 9.30 10.57 7.25
CA ALA A 96 8.02 11.15 6.92
C ALA A 96 7.76 11.04 5.42
N ILE A 97 6.56 10.63 5.07
CA ILE A 97 6.04 10.65 3.70
C ILE A 97 4.98 11.73 3.66
N VAL A 98 5.18 12.73 2.82
CA VAL A 98 4.28 13.88 2.68
C VAL A 98 3.86 14.07 1.23
N GLY A 99 2.65 14.58 1.01
CA GLY A 99 2.18 14.84 -0.35
C GLY A 99 0.82 15.51 -0.41
N ASN A 100 0.31 15.60 -1.63
CA ASN A 100 -1.00 16.20 -1.90
C ASN A 100 -1.80 15.27 -2.83
N PHE A 101 -3.11 15.24 -2.63
CA PHE A 101 -4.03 14.58 -3.55
C PHE A 101 -4.29 15.48 -4.77
N ARG A 102 -3.88 15.03 -5.96
CA ARG A 102 -4.06 15.76 -7.23
C ARG A 102 -5.40 15.48 -7.88
N GLU A 103 -5.84 14.21 -7.79
CA GLU A 103 -7.08 13.76 -8.41
C GLU A 103 -7.70 12.63 -7.55
N ILE A 104 -9.03 12.66 -7.42
CA ILE A 104 -9.78 11.61 -6.73
C ILE A 104 -11.05 11.33 -7.55
N GLU A 105 -11.14 10.12 -8.06
CA GLU A 105 -12.35 9.55 -8.65
C GLU A 105 -12.81 8.39 -7.76
N THR A 106 -13.92 8.61 -7.05
CA THR A 106 -14.40 7.64 -6.04
C THR A 106 -14.54 6.23 -6.62
N TYR A 107 -13.94 5.25 -5.95
CA TYR A 107 -13.88 3.84 -6.32
C TYR A 107 -13.14 3.53 -7.63
N ASN A 108 -12.47 4.49 -8.22
CA ASN A 108 -11.81 4.34 -9.51
C ASN A 108 -10.32 4.71 -9.46
N LYS A 109 -10.00 5.94 -9.02
CA LYS A 109 -8.62 6.44 -9.14
C LYS A 109 -8.26 7.45 -8.05
N ILE A 110 -7.02 7.38 -7.59
CA ILE A 110 -6.36 8.40 -6.76
C ILE A 110 -5.06 8.77 -7.46
N VAL A 111 -4.80 10.05 -7.65
CA VAL A 111 -3.49 10.57 -8.07
C VAL A 111 -2.96 11.46 -6.98
N GLN A 112 -1.74 11.22 -6.54
CA GLN A 112 -1.06 11.99 -5.50
C GLN A 112 0.40 12.22 -5.86
N ASP A 113 0.97 13.31 -5.38
CA ASP A 113 2.43 13.47 -5.31
C ASP A 113 2.95 13.02 -3.95
N GLU A 114 4.22 12.68 -3.90
CA GLU A 114 4.85 12.16 -2.70
C GLU A 114 6.31 12.55 -2.61
N LYS A 115 6.75 12.91 -1.40
CA LYS A 115 8.16 13.12 -1.04
C LYS A 115 8.46 12.38 0.25
N HIS A 116 9.64 11.78 0.31
CA HIS A 116 10.17 11.17 1.51
C HIS A 116 11.13 12.14 2.19
N LEU A 117 10.90 12.41 3.46
CA LEU A 117 11.76 13.22 4.32
C LEU A 117 12.46 12.27 5.28
N ILE A 118 13.79 12.21 5.22
CA ILE A 118 14.61 11.36 6.08
C ILE A 118 15.25 12.26 7.15
N GLY A 119 14.93 12.00 8.42
CA GLY A 119 15.37 12.87 9.51
C GLY A 119 14.62 14.20 9.56
N ASN A 120 15.16 15.18 10.28
CA ASN A 120 14.52 16.48 10.54
C ASN A 120 14.89 17.58 9.51
N SER A 121 15.49 17.25 8.38
CA SER A 121 15.97 18.22 7.41
C SER A 121 15.12 18.21 6.14
N ALA A 122 14.55 19.35 5.80
CA ALA A 122 13.87 19.55 4.52
C ALA A 122 14.86 19.48 3.32
N ASP A 123 16.16 19.63 3.57
CA ASP A 123 17.20 19.51 2.55
C ASP A 123 17.49 18.07 2.16
N ASP A 124 17.08 17.09 2.98
CA ASP A 124 17.21 15.66 2.72
C ASP A 124 15.93 15.04 2.10
N ALA A 125 15.04 15.87 1.56
CA ALA A 125 13.84 15.40 0.87
C ALA A 125 14.21 14.64 -0.40
N SER A 126 13.59 13.47 -0.60
CA SER A 126 13.66 12.77 -1.89
C SER A 126 13.09 13.64 -3.01
N GLN A 127 13.45 13.30 -4.26
CA GLN A 127 12.75 13.86 -5.41
C GLN A 127 11.26 13.49 -5.35
N GLU A 128 10.41 14.38 -5.85
CA GLU A 128 8.97 14.16 -5.90
C GLU A 128 8.65 12.99 -6.84
N THR A 129 7.82 12.08 -6.38
CA THR A 129 7.21 11.03 -7.18
C THR A 129 5.73 11.34 -7.41
N VAL A 130 5.18 10.84 -8.51
CA VAL A 130 3.74 10.84 -8.76
C VAL A 130 3.23 9.42 -8.64
N ILE A 131 2.19 9.23 -7.83
CA ILE A 131 1.58 7.93 -7.61
C ILE A 131 0.16 7.97 -8.14
N THR A 132 -0.15 7.02 -9.02
CA THR A 132 -1.50 6.78 -9.52
C THR A 132 -1.96 5.41 -9.02
N ILE A 133 -3.04 5.40 -8.24
CA ILE A 133 -3.67 4.17 -7.75
C ILE A 133 -5.01 4.02 -8.48
N THR A 134 -5.18 2.93 -9.20
CA THR A 134 -6.43 2.61 -9.89
C THR A 134 -7.08 1.38 -9.28
N PHE A 135 -8.41 1.40 -9.21
CA PHE A 135 -9.23 0.34 -8.65
C PHE A 135 -10.15 -0.19 -9.76
N GLN A 136 -9.98 -1.44 -10.11
CA GLN A 136 -10.80 -2.09 -11.13
C GLN A 136 -11.59 -3.25 -10.52
N GLU A 137 -12.91 -3.13 -10.49
CA GLU A 137 -13.77 -4.23 -10.10
C GLU A 137 -13.73 -5.34 -11.16
N THR A 138 -13.63 -6.57 -10.71
CA THR A 138 -13.62 -7.77 -11.55
C THR A 138 -14.72 -8.72 -11.06
N GLY A 139 -15.07 -9.75 -11.84
CA GLY A 139 -16.03 -10.74 -11.40
C GLY A 139 -15.59 -11.58 -10.18
N LEU A 140 -14.35 -11.41 -9.73
CA LEU A 140 -13.74 -12.15 -8.61
C LEU A 140 -13.29 -11.23 -7.45
N GLY A 141 -13.53 -9.94 -7.53
CA GLY A 141 -13.11 -8.96 -6.53
C GLY A 141 -12.58 -7.68 -7.17
N THR A 142 -11.54 -7.08 -6.59
CA THR A 142 -10.96 -5.81 -7.04
C THR A 142 -9.48 -5.96 -7.32
N THR A 143 -9.03 -5.50 -8.48
CA THR A 143 -7.62 -5.34 -8.79
C THR A 143 -7.21 -3.90 -8.53
N VAL A 144 -6.17 -3.72 -7.73
CA VAL A 144 -5.54 -2.42 -7.46
C VAL A 144 -4.21 -2.38 -8.21
N THR A 145 -4.01 -1.33 -8.99
CA THR A 145 -2.75 -1.05 -9.67
C THR A 145 -2.19 0.25 -9.12
N THR A 146 -1.00 0.19 -8.56
CA THR A 146 -0.23 1.36 -8.10
C THR A 146 0.89 1.63 -9.07
N LEU A 147 0.81 2.72 -9.82
CA LEU A 147 1.86 3.19 -10.73
C LEU A 147 2.61 4.34 -10.05
N ILE A 148 3.92 4.20 -9.95
CA ILE A 148 4.82 5.19 -9.34
C ILE A 148 5.75 5.72 -10.43
N GLU A 149 5.75 7.03 -10.62
CA GLU A 149 6.59 7.72 -11.59
C GLU A 149 7.69 8.46 -10.85
N TYR A 150 8.93 8.07 -11.12
CA TYR A 150 10.14 8.65 -10.53
C TYR A 150 10.71 9.73 -11.46
N ALA A 151 11.50 10.65 -10.89
CA ALA A 151 12.13 11.73 -11.63
C ALA A 151 13.27 11.24 -12.56
N SER A 152 13.87 10.07 -12.27
CA SER A 152 14.93 9.48 -13.08
C SER A 152 14.95 7.94 -12.98
N ILE A 153 15.74 7.31 -13.87
CA ILE A 153 15.99 5.87 -13.85
C ILE A 153 16.72 5.47 -12.56
N GLU A 154 17.69 6.29 -12.14
CA GLU A 154 18.48 6.05 -10.94
C GLU A 154 17.56 6.05 -9.68
N ALA A 155 16.66 7.02 -9.56
CA ALA A 155 15.71 7.10 -8.45
C ALA A 155 14.78 5.89 -8.42
N ARG A 156 14.32 5.42 -9.59
CA ARG A 156 13.52 4.20 -9.71
C ARG A 156 14.32 2.96 -9.27
N ASP A 157 15.58 2.83 -9.72
CA ASP A 157 16.42 1.69 -9.39
C ASP A 157 16.79 1.65 -7.90
N GLU A 158 17.08 2.80 -7.30
CA GLU A 158 17.28 2.95 -5.86
C GLU A 158 16.04 2.50 -5.08
N ALA A 159 14.85 2.93 -5.48
CA ALA A 159 13.60 2.52 -4.84
C ALA A 159 13.38 1.00 -4.92
N LEU A 160 13.61 0.39 -6.09
CA LEU A 160 13.51 -1.07 -6.24
C LEU A 160 14.53 -1.81 -5.36
N ALA A 161 15.74 -1.29 -5.23
CA ALA A 161 16.80 -1.87 -4.41
C ALA A 161 16.49 -1.88 -2.91
N THR A 162 15.56 -1.02 -2.44
CA THR A 162 15.08 -1.05 -1.03
C THR A 162 14.23 -2.28 -0.70
N GLY A 163 13.77 -3.04 -1.70
CA GLY A 163 12.84 -4.14 -1.52
C GLY A 163 11.39 -3.67 -1.37
N MET A 164 11.03 -2.50 -1.92
CA MET A 164 9.70 -1.91 -1.81
C MET A 164 8.57 -2.86 -2.20
N GLY A 165 8.76 -3.71 -3.20
CA GLY A 165 7.73 -4.67 -3.63
C GLY A 165 7.35 -5.66 -2.53
N ALA A 166 8.33 -6.16 -1.78
CA ALA A 166 8.08 -7.05 -0.65
C ALA A 166 7.41 -6.30 0.53
N ALA A 167 7.81 -5.05 0.77
CA ALA A 167 7.18 -4.21 1.79
C ALA A 167 5.71 -3.90 1.44
N MET A 168 5.42 -3.60 0.18
CA MET A 168 4.05 -3.39 -0.32
C MET A 168 3.20 -4.66 -0.17
N GLU A 169 3.73 -5.84 -0.52
CA GLU A 169 3.00 -7.10 -0.35
C GLU A 169 2.68 -7.37 1.12
N MET A 170 3.59 -7.12 2.05
CA MET A 170 3.30 -7.23 3.49
C MET A 170 2.14 -6.32 3.92
N GLY A 171 2.09 -5.09 3.39
CA GLY A 171 0.98 -4.18 3.60
C GLY A 171 -0.34 -4.73 3.03
N TYR A 172 -0.30 -5.22 1.80
CA TYR A 172 -1.48 -5.78 1.14
C TYR A 172 -2.02 -7.04 1.83
N CYS A 173 -1.16 -7.87 2.42
CA CYS A 173 -1.61 -8.98 3.27
C CYS A 173 -2.40 -8.49 4.50
N ARG A 174 -2.02 -7.36 5.10
CA ARG A 174 -2.79 -6.75 6.19
C ARG A 174 -4.14 -6.20 5.71
N ILE A 175 -4.21 -5.67 4.48
CA ILE A 175 -5.50 -5.30 3.88
C ILE A 175 -6.39 -6.53 3.72
N ASP A 176 -5.87 -7.69 3.28
CA ASP A 176 -6.66 -8.92 3.22
C ASP A 176 -7.22 -9.31 4.59
N GLU A 177 -6.47 -9.11 5.68
CA GLU A 177 -6.94 -9.33 7.06
C GLU A 177 -8.07 -8.37 7.42
N LEU A 178 -7.92 -7.06 7.12
CA LEU A 178 -8.94 -6.03 7.35
C LEU A 178 -10.23 -6.27 6.55
N LEU A 179 -10.14 -6.90 5.40
CA LEU A 179 -11.30 -7.20 4.54
C LEU A 179 -12.01 -8.51 4.95
N ALA A 180 -11.40 -9.32 5.81
CA ALA A 180 -11.97 -10.57 6.30
C ALA A 180 -12.86 -10.40 7.54
N ASP A 181 -12.75 -9.25 8.24
CA ASP A 181 -13.55 -8.85 9.41
C ASP A 181 -14.87 -8.19 8.98
#